data_014616d7ad598cdfee7e7f16f73e05be
#
_entry.id   014616d7ad598cdfee7e7f16f73e05be
#
_cell.length_a   1.000
_cell.length_b   1.000
_cell.length_c   1.000
_cell.angle_alpha   90.00
_cell.angle_beta   90.00
_cell.angle_gamma   90.00
#
_symmetry.space_group_name_H-M   'P 1'
#
loop_
_entity.id
_entity.type
_entity.pdbx_description
1 polymer ?
#
loop_
_entity_poly.entity_id
_entity_poly.type
_entity_poly.pdbx_seq_one_letter_code
_entity_poly.pdbx_strand_id
1 'polypeptide(L)'
;MSAVDLARRPTADPLLRLLAHGFATTYRRPPGAVWRAPYAFRLAASAVEPAAPLTAAAPRTDWVAAANWYVAAAVSPRADGLLRCGSLNHPAESAELPLTGPAARAPGWAARPYAVLRALAAAGFGRGGADLHVNATLPDAVGLPVAEPLECAVALALADVHAARGARPLPRAQLAELLGAAVPGDHGLRRAVLFGRTGQLLAADGSARRPLPAPDGGPAPCLLLLTARTAAGGGTGDTGAAAVATGLASAVREALRAGARSACWPGTRPGRSVLLLMPPDRRAAVRTAVIDAFRRCDLPVPRLLRIAVTAAARREN
;
A
#
# COMPACT_ATOMS: atom_id res chain seq x y z
N MET A 1 4.35 -24.80 14.94
CA MET A 1 3.62 -24.01 13.93
C MET A 1 3.45 -24.86 12.70
N SER A 2 2.23 -25.02 12.19
CA SER A 2 1.99 -25.73 10.92
C SER A 2 2.50 -24.86 9.78
N ALA A 3 3.24 -25.47 8.84
CA ALA A 3 3.67 -24.78 7.63
C ALA A 3 2.44 -24.34 6.82
N VAL A 4 2.50 -23.15 6.23
CA VAL A 4 1.40 -22.63 5.41
C VAL A 4 1.45 -23.30 4.03
N ASP A 5 0.54 -24.23 3.76
CA ASP A 5 0.47 -24.95 2.48
C ASP A 5 -0.38 -24.21 1.43
N LEU A 6 -0.18 -22.89 1.32
CA LEU A 6 -0.88 -22.05 0.34
C LEU A 6 -0.54 -22.43 -1.11
N ALA A 7 0.68 -22.92 -1.36
CA ALA A 7 1.11 -23.25 -2.72
C ALA A 7 0.24 -24.35 -3.37
N ARG A 8 -0.31 -25.25 -2.56
CA ARG A 8 -1.12 -26.39 -3.01
C ARG A 8 -2.64 -26.18 -2.89
N ARG A 9 -3.08 -25.07 -2.29
CA ARG A 9 -4.50 -24.81 -2.07
C ARG A 9 -5.17 -24.23 -3.32
N PRO A 10 -6.06 -24.95 -4.02
CA PRO A 10 -6.67 -24.47 -5.27
C PRO A 10 -7.52 -23.19 -5.10
N THR A 11 -8.15 -23.03 -3.94
CA THR A 11 -9.03 -21.88 -3.62
C THR A 11 -8.29 -20.64 -3.14
N ALA A 12 -6.97 -20.73 -2.89
CA ALA A 12 -6.18 -19.57 -2.50
C ALA A 12 -5.95 -18.63 -3.68
N ASP A 13 -5.79 -17.35 -3.37
CA ASP A 13 -5.43 -16.33 -4.36
C ASP A 13 -4.19 -16.76 -5.17
N PRO A 14 -4.23 -16.73 -6.50
CA PRO A 14 -3.12 -17.18 -7.34
C PRO A 14 -1.78 -16.51 -7.04
N LEU A 15 -1.79 -15.21 -6.69
CA LEU A 15 -0.57 -14.47 -6.37
C LEU A 15 0.01 -14.89 -5.01
N LEU A 16 -0.83 -15.25 -4.03
CA LEU A 16 -0.37 -15.81 -2.75
C LEU A 16 0.19 -17.23 -2.94
N ARG A 17 -0.40 -18.02 -3.83
CA ARG A 17 0.16 -19.34 -4.21
C ARG A 17 1.53 -19.21 -4.85
N LEU A 18 1.66 -18.27 -5.79
CA LEU A 18 2.92 -17.98 -6.46
C LEU A 18 3.99 -17.52 -5.46
N LEU A 19 3.62 -16.63 -4.51
CA LEU A 19 4.52 -16.17 -3.45
C LEU A 19 5.00 -17.33 -2.57
N ALA A 20 4.09 -18.21 -2.12
CA ALA A 20 4.44 -19.36 -1.29
C ALA A 20 5.32 -20.37 -2.05
N HIS A 21 5.04 -20.57 -3.34
CA HIS A 21 5.87 -21.41 -4.22
C HIS A 21 7.27 -20.79 -4.43
N GLY A 22 7.35 -19.51 -4.78
CA GLY A 22 8.62 -18.78 -4.93
C GLY A 22 9.46 -18.84 -3.66
N PHE A 23 8.83 -18.65 -2.49
CA PHE A 23 9.49 -18.80 -1.19
C PHE A 23 10.08 -20.22 -1.04
N ALA A 24 9.26 -21.26 -1.27
CA ALA A 24 9.68 -22.64 -1.09
C ALA A 24 10.81 -23.03 -2.07
N THR A 25 10.79 -22.52 -3.29
CA THR A 25 11.84 -22.74 -4.29
C THR A 25 13.14 -22.06 -3.87
N THR A 26 13.07 -20.81 -3.40
CA THR A 26 14.25 -20.01 -3.03
C THR A 26 14.93 -20.55 -1.77
N TYR A 27 14.14 -20.89 -0.74
CA TYR A 27 14.67 -21.22 0.59
C TYR A 27 14.62 -22.70 0.95
N ARG A 28 14.16 -23.55 0.02
CA ARG A 28 14.07 -25.02 0.19
C ARG A 28 13.21 -25.45 1.38
N ARG A 29 12.25 -24.65 1.79
CA ARG A 29 11.29 -24.92 2.87
C ARG A 29 10.02 -24.09 2.69
N PRO A 30 8.85 -24.54 3.19
CA PRO A 30 7.64 -23.73 3.14
C PRO A 30 7.74 -22.53 4.07
N PRO A 31 6.98 -21.44 3.81
CA PRO A 31 6.89 -20.31 4.73
C PRO A 31 6.21 -20.71 6.05
N GLY A 32 6.69 -20.16 7.17
CA GLY A 32 6.07 -20.32 8.49
C GLY A 32 4.83 -19.44 8.65
N ALA A 33 4.79 -18.30 7.99
CA ALA A 33 3.64 -17.42 7.92
C ALA A 33 3.58 -16.68 6.58
N VAL A 34 2.35 -16.40 6.13
CA VAL A 34 2.08 -15.50 5.00
C VAL A 34 1.10 -14.45 5.46
N TRP A 35 1.44 -13.19 5.25
CA TRP A 35 0.58 -12.06 5.56
C TRP A 35 0.36 -11.21 4.32
N ARG A 36 -0.86 -10.72 4.15
CA ARG A 36 -1.16 -9.66 3.18
C ARG A 36 -1.57 -8.39 3.87
N ALA A 37 -1.05 -7.28 3.38
CA ALA A 37 -1.34 -5.93 3.83
C ALA A 37 -1.93 -5.13 2.67
N PRO A 38 -3.12 -4.52 2.82
CA PRO A 38 -3.74 -3.74 1.75
C PRO A 38 -2.88 -2.52 1.45
N TYR A 39 -2.89 -2.06 0.19
CA TYR A 39 -2.44 -0.70 -0.10
C TYR A 39 -3.28 0.30 0.68
N ALA A 40 -2.72 1.46 0.95
CA ALA A 40 -3.43 2.52 1.63
C ALA A 40 -3.35 3.83 0.83
N PHE A 41 -4.34 4.69 1.03
CA PHE A 41 -4.42 5.98 0.36
C PHE A 41 -4.99 7.04 1.29
N ARG A 42 -4.70 8.30 0.96
CA ARG A 42 -5.27 9.49 1.61
C ARG A 42 -6.44 10.04 0.85
N LEU A 43 -7.39 10.60 1.58
CA LEU A 43 -8.46 11.45 1.09
C LEU A 43 -8.37 12.78 1.84
N ALA A 44 -8.31 13.88 1.12
CA ALA A 44 -8.37 15.20 1.74
C ALA A 44 -9.71 15.40 2.44
N ALA A 45 -9.72 16.12 3.56
CA ALA A 45 -10.95 16.45 4.30
C ALA A 45 -12.02 17.06 3.40
N SER A 46 -11.63 17.97 2.50
CA SER A 46 -12.51 18.60 1.51
C SER A 46 -13.16 17.64 0.51
N ALA A 47 -12.60 16.45 0.36
CA ALA A 47 -13.17 15.41 -0.51
C ALA A 47 -14.29 14.62 0.17
N VAL A 48 -14.32 14.64 1.50
CA VAL A 48 -15.13 13.77 2.35
C VAL A 48 -16.18 14.54 3.14
N GLU A 49 -15.90 15.80 3.47
CA GLU A 49 -16.77 16.64 4.28
C GLU A 49 -17.56 17.59 3.38
N PRO A 50 -18.88 17.76 3.61
CA PRO A 50 -19.60 18.84 2.98
C PRO A 50 -18.90 20.16 3.33
N ALA A 51 -18.88 21.10 2.39
CA ALA A 51 -18.21 22.38 2.56
C ALA A 51 -18.67 23.06 3.88
N ALA A 52 -17.86 22.92 4.92
CA ALA A 52 -18.07 23.67 6.15
C ALA A 52 -17.87 25.17 5.83
N PRO A 53 -18.67 26.05 6.39
CA PRO A 53 -18.48 27.47 6.18
C PRO A 53 -17.05 27.86 6.57
N LEU A 54 -16.39 28.70 5.76
CA LEU A 54 -14.98 29.10 5.84
C LEU A 54 -14.57 29.80 7.17
N THR A 55 -15.47 29.87 8.14
CA THR A 55 -15.28 30.58 9.42
C THR A 55 -14.68 29.73 10.53
N ALA A 56 -14.53 28.39 10.35
CA ALA A 56 -13.95 27.54 11.37
C ALA A 56 -12.51 27.16 11.00
N ALA A 57 -11.53 27.72 11.69
CA ALA A 57 -10.12 27.36 11.66
C ALA A 57 -9.85 26.00 12.39
N ALA A 58 -10.74 25.02 12.24
CA ALA A 58 -10.49 23.68 12.76
C ALA A 58 -9.46 22.98 11.86
N PRO A 59 -8.44 22.29 12.42
CA PRO A 59 -7.51 21.50 11.63
C PRO A 59 -8.31 20.46 10.84
N ARG A 60 -8.23 20.55 9.50
CA ARG A 60 -8.92 19.60 8.63
C ARG A 60 -8.28 18.23 8.79
N THR A 61 -9.02 17.28 9.34
CA THR A 61 -8.56 15.92 9.55
C THR A 61 -8.43 15.22 8.21
N ASP A 62 -7.21 14.85 7.83
CA ASP A 62 -7.01 13.97 6.67
C ASP A 62 -7.55 12.58 6.97
N TRP A 63 -8.22 12.00 5.99
CA TRP A 63 -8.75 10.66 6.06
C TRP A 63 -7.86 9.67 5.31
N VAL A 64 -7.77 8.45 5.82
CA VAL A 64 -7.02 7.36 5.20
C VAL A 64 -7.89 6.11 5.08
N ALA A 65 -7.60 5.29 4.09
CA ALA A 65 -8.31 4.02 3.92
C ALA A 65 -7.41 2.95 3.30
N ALA A 66 -7.79 1.69 3.50
CA ALA A 66 -7.18 0.53 2.90
C ALA A 66 -7.84 0.22 1.55
N ALA A 67 -7.03 -0.03 0.52
CA ALA A 67 -7.46 -0.39 -0.83
C ALA A 67 -7.53 -1.91 -1.02
N ASN A 68 -8.31 -2.37 -1.97
CA ASN A 68 -8.50 -3.79 -2.29
C ASN A 68 -7.30 -4.47 -2.99
N TRP A 69 -6.21 -3.76 -3.23
CA TRP A 69 -4.93 -4.29 -3.69
C TRP A 69 -4.00 -4.49 -2.50
N TYR A 70 -3.01 -5.38 -2.59
CA TYR A 70 -2.19 -5.73 -1.42
C TYR A 70 -0.72 -5.96 -1.76
N VAL A 71 0.10 -5.87 -0.73
CA VAL A 71 1.45 -6.42 -0.66
C VAL A 71 1.41 -7.64 0.23
N ALA A 72 2.09 -8.72 -0.16
CA ALA A 72 2.18 -9.93 0.64
C ALA A 72 3.64 -10.23 1.02
N ALA A 73 3.82 -10.76 2.23
CA ALA A 73 5.09 -11.22 2.76
C ALA A 73 4.97 -12.66 3.24
N ALA A 74 5.83 -13.54 2.72
CA ALA A 74 6.03 -14.90 3.18
C ALA A 74 7.33 -14.95 3.98
N VAL A 75 7.29 -15.51 5.20
CA VAL A 75 8.41 -15.45 6.16
C VAL A 75 8.62 -16.80 6.84
N SER A 76 9.87 -17.16 7.09
CA SER A 76 10.26 -18.20 8.04
C SER A 76 11.40 -17.72 8.93
N PRO A 77 11.44 -18.11 10.23
CA PRO A 77 12.47 -17.64 11.14
C PRO A 77 13.81 -18.29 10.82
N ARG A 78 14.90 -17.56 11.12
CA ARG A 78 16.28 -18.03 11.10
C ARG A 78 16.88 -17.95 12.51
N ALA A 79 18.09 -18.51 12.69
CA ALA A 79 18.82 -18.48 13.96
C ALA A 79 20.22 -17.87 13.83
N ASP A 80 20.61 -17.41 12.63
CA ASP A 80 21.97 -16.93 12.31
C ASP A 80 22.11 -15.39 12.30
N GLY A 81 21.04 -14.67 12.66
CA GLY A 81 21.06 -13.21 12.71
C GLY A 81 21.03 -12.54 11.34
N LEU A 82 20.64 -13.24 10.29
CA LEU A 82 20.60 -12.72 8.92
C LEU A 82 19.16 -12.52 8.43
N LEU A 83 18.93 -11.48 7.63
CA LEU A 83 17.78 -11.36 6.74
C LEU A 83 18.20 -11.81 5.34
N ARG A 84 17.62 -12.90 4.84
CA ARG A 84 17.68 -13.25 3.43
C ARG A 84 16.36 -12.86 2.78
N CYS A 85 16.42 -12.03 1.75
CA CYS A 85 15.19 -11.52 1.12
C CYS A 85 15.22 -11.63 -0.40
N GLY A 86 14.04 -11.93 -0.95
CA GLY A 86 13.74 -12.00 -2.36
C GLY A 86 12.38 -11.36 -2.66
N SER A 87 12.12 -11.07 -3.93
CA SER A 87 10.89 -10.44 -4.38
C SER A 87 10.44 -11.00 -5.71
N LEU A 88 9.14 -11.26 -5.87
CA LEU A 88 8.57 -11.62 -7.18
C LEU A 88 8.57 -10.43 -8.15
N ASN A 89 8.58 -9.21 -7.63
CA ASN A 89 8.65 -8.00 -8.45
C ASN A 89 10.06 -7.67 -8.93
N HIS A 90 11.10 -8.19 -8.22
CA HIS A 90 12.52 -8.00 -8.51
C HIS A 90 13.25 -9.36 -8.50
N PRO A 91 12.94 -10.27 -9.43
CA PRO A 91 13.40 -11.66 -9.35
C PRO A 91 14.92 -11.83 -9.54
N ALA A 92 15.58 -10.86 -10.18
CA ALA A 92 17.03 -10.86 -10.35
C ALA A 92 17.80 -10.32 -9.14
N GLU A 93 17.09 -9.74 -8.14
CA GLU A 93 17.68 -9.10 -6.98
C GLU A 93 17.35 -9.90 -5.73
N SER A 94 18.36 -10.46 -5.08
CA SER A 94 18.26 -11.02 -3.74
C SER A 94 19.26 -10.32 -2.82
N ALA A 95 19.00 -10.32 -1.52
CA ALA A 95 19.91 -9.74 -0.56
C ALA A 95 20.04 -10.63 0.68
N GLU A 96 21.25 -10.64 1.25
CA GLU A 96 21.56 -11.21 2.55
C GLU A 96 22.16 -10.11 3.44
N LEU A 97 21.49 -9.77 4.53
CA LEU A 97 21.74 -8.55 5.30
C LEU A 97 21.86 -8.89 6.80
N PRO A 98 22.96 -8.53 7.47
CA PRO A 98 23.14 -8.81 8.89
C PRO A 98 22.26 -7.91 9.77
N LEU A 99 21.70 -8.47 10.83
CA LEU A 99 20.91 -7.72 11.82
C LEU A 99 21.74 -7.05 12.88
N THR A 100 22.95 -7.57 13.14
CA THR A 100 23.90 -7.05 14.13
C THR A 100 24.96 -6.20 13.45
N GLY A 101 25.55 -5.27 14.19
CA GLY A 101 26.58 -4.38 13.68
C GLY A 101 26.04 -3.19 12.86
N PRO A 102 26.90 -2.51 12.09
CA PRO A 102 26.50 -1.41 11.23
C PRO A 102 25.45 -1.82 10.19
N ALA A 103 24.55 -0.90 9.83
CA ALA A 103 23.55 -1.19 8.80
C ALA A 103 24.24 -1.43 7.45
N ALA A 104 24.00 -2.59 6.84
CA ALA A 104 24.47 -2.90 5.51
C ALA A 104 23.67 -2.10 4.46
N ARG A 105 24.28 -1.84 3.31
CA ARG A 105 23.58 -1.23 2.17
C ARG A 105 22.66 -2.27 1.54
N ALA A 106 21.35 -2.07 1.69
CA ALA A 106 20.34 -2.91 1.07
C ALA A 106 20.01 -2.44 -0.36
N PRO A 107 19.62 -3.34 -1.30
CA PRO A 107 18.99 -2.95 -2.55
C PRO A 107 17.76 -2.07 -2.30
N GLY A 108 17.40 -1.20 -3.26
CA GLY A 108 16.37 -0.19 -3.06
C GLY A 108 15.05 -0.74 -2.49
N TRP A 109 14.50 -1.80 -3.06
CA TRP A 109 13.26 -2.43 -2.57
C TRP A 109 13.42 -3.14 -1.21
N ALA A 110 14.62 -3.67 -0.90
CA ALA A 110 14.90 -4.40 0.34
C ALA A 110 15.22 -3.49 1.53
N ALA A 111 15.50 -2.20 1.30
CA ALA A 111 15.85 -1.24 2.36
C ALA A 111 14.76 -1.11 3.42
N ARG A 112 13.48 -1.08 3.01
CA ARG A 112 12.33 -1.01 3.93
C ARG A 112 12.15 -2.29 4.75
N PRO A 113 12.05 -3.50 4.17
CA PRO A 113 12.06 -4.76 4.92
C PRO A 113 13.22 -4.87 5.91
N TYR A 114 14.42 -4.46 5.51
CA TYR A 114 15.59 -4.50 6.38
C TYR A 114 15.48 -3.54 7.58
N ALA A 115 15.02 -2.31 7.35
CA ALA A 115 14.78 -1.36 8.44
C ALA A 115 13.73 -1.87 9.44
N VAL A 116 12.64 -2.47 8.93
CA VAL A 116 11.60 -3.10 9.76
C VAL A 116 12.17 -4.21 10.64
N LEU A 117 12.96 -5.12 10.06
CA LEU A 117 13.51 -6.25 10.82
C LEU A 117 14.51 -5.76 11.87
N ARG A 118 15.36 -4.79 11.56
CA ARG A 118 16.28 -4.17 12.54
C ARG A 118 15.52 -3.49 13.69
N ALA A 119 14.43 -2.79 13.39
CA ALA A 119 13.58 -2.15 14.40
C ALA A 119 12.95 -3.19 15.34
N LEU A 120 12.40 -4.27 14.78
CA LEU A 120 11.83 -5.38 15.54
C LEU A 120 12.91 -6.08 16.39
N ALA A 121 14.09 -6.35 15.82
CA ALA A 121 15.21 -6.98 16.54
C ALA A 121 15.71 -6.11 17.71
N ALA A 122 15.79 -4.79 17.53
CA ALA A 122 16.11 -3.84 18.60
C ALA A 122 15.08 -3.86 19.72
N ALA A 123 13.80 -4.02 19.37
CA ALA A 123 12.69 -4.16 20.34
C ALA A 123 12.57 -5.59 20.95
N GLY A 124 13.49 -6.50 20.59
CA GLY A 124 13.52 -7.86 21.14
C GLY A 124 12.81 -8.92 20.32
N PHE A 125 12.24 -8.55 19.16
CA PHE A 125 11.55 -9.47 18.27
C PHE A 125 12.43 -9.82 17.06
N GLY A 126 12.47 -11.09 16.66
CA GLY A 126 13.13 -11.51 15.42
C GLY A 126 14.66 -11.39 15.37
N ARG A 127 15.34 -11.38 16.52
CA ARG A 127 16.82 -11.30 16.59
C ARG A 127 17.55 -12.41 15.85
N GLY A 128 16.92 -13.58 15.70
CA GLY A 128 17.49 -14.70 14.95
C GLY A 128 17.52 -14.50 13.44
N GLY A 129 16.86 -13.49 12.93
CA GLY A 129 16.77 -13.28 11.47
C GLY A 129 15.59 -13.95 10.80
N ALA A 130 15.49 -13.82 9.48
CA ALA A 130 14.41 -14.38 8.71
C ALA A 130 14.80 -14.66 7.24
N ASP A 131 14.17 -15.69 6.64
CA ASP A 131 13.97 -15.76 5.20
C ASP A 131 12.66 -15.02 4.88
N LEU A 132 12.70 -14.12 3.92
CA LEU A 132 11.60 -13.26 3.49
C LEU A 132 11.43 -13.29 1.97
N HIS A 133 10.21 -13.50 1.50
CA HIS A 133 9.85 -13.30 0.11
C HIS A 133 8.63 -12.39 0.01
N VAL A 134 8.67 -11.39 -0.85
CA VAL A 134 7.60 -10.38 -0.97
C VAL A 134 7.01 -10.34 -2.38
N ASN A 135 5.76 -9.92 -2.44
CA ASN A 135 5.05 -9.63 -3.70
C ASN A 135 4.14 -8.43 -3.54
N ALA A 136 4.27 -7.46 -4.42
CA ALA A 136 3.34 -6.34 -4.56
C ALA A 136 2.42 -6.59 -5.76
N THR A 137 1.11 -6.57 -5.55
CA THR A 137 0.12 -6.86 -6.60
C THR A 137 -0.04 -5.76 -7.62
N LEU A 138 0.43 -4.55 -7.31
CA LEU A 138 0.47 -3.43 -8.23
C LEU A 138 1.92 -3.05 -8.54
N PRO A 139 2.24 -2.75 -9.80
CA PRO A 139 3.53 -2.16 -10.15
C PRO A 139 3.72 -0.80 -9.47
N ASP A 140 4.96 -0.45 -9.12
CA ASP A 140 5.30 0.87 -8.53
C ASP A 140 4.82 2.04 -9.38
N ALA A 141 4.76 1.84 -10.71
CA ALA A 141 4.26 2.82 -11.66
C ALA A 141 2.77 3.18 -11.48
N VAL A 142 2.01 2.45 -10.65
CA VAL A 142 0.59 2.76 -10.40
C VAL A 142 0.42 3.94 -9.44
N GLY A 143 1.45 4.26 -8.63
CA GLY A 143 1.49 5.46 -7.81
C GLY A 143 0.66 5.42 -6.53
N LEU A 144 0.22 4.24 -6.08
CA LEU A 144 -0.19 4.05 -4.69
C LEU A 144 1.06 3.88 -3.83
N PRO A 145 1.09 4.43 -2.60
CA PRO A 145 2.18 4.20 -1.66
C PRO A 145 2.35 2.69 -1.40
N VAL A 146 3.56 2.15 -1.68
CA VAL A 146 3.89 0.73 -1.47
C VAL A 146 4.66 0.50 -0.18
N ALA A 147 5.32 1.53 0.34
CA ALA A 147 6.24 1.43 1.47
C ALA A 147 5.53 0.97 2.74
N GLU A 148 4.46 1.64 3.13
CA GLU A 148 3.74 1.36 4.36
C GLU A 148 3.03 -0.02 4.34
N PRO A 149 2.36 -0.44 3.25
CA PRO A 149 1.89 -1.81 3.10
C PRO A 149 2.99 -2.87 3.22
N LEU A 150 4.13 -2.65 2.58
CA LEU A 150 5.28 -3.57 2.64
C LEU A 150 5.82 -3.67 4.07
N GLU A 151 6.04 -2.54 4.73
CA GLU A 151 6.49 -2.50 6.13
C GLU A 151 5.54 -3.26 7.05
N CYS A 152 4.24 -3.02 6.94
CA CYS A 152 3.24 -3.67 7.78
C CYS A 152 3.12 -5.18 7.49
N ALA A 153 3.16 -5.60 6.21
CA ALA A 153 3.12 -7.02 5.86
C ALA A 153 4.33 -7.77 6.45
N VAL A 154 5.53 -7.20 6.28
CA VAL A 154 6.78 -7.76 6.79
C VAL A 154 6.78 -7.80 8.31
N ALA A 155 6.40 -6.70 8.97
CA ALA A 155 6.39 -6.62 10.43
C ALA A 155 5.41 -7.61 11.07
N LEU A 156 4.19 -7.74 10.51
CA LEU A 156 3.20 -8.70 10.99
C LEU A 156 3.66 -10.15 10.79
N ALA A 157 4.23 -10.46 9.63
CA ALA A 157 4.73 -11.79 9.33
C ALA A 157 5.91 -12.18 10.24
N LEU A 158 6.84 -11.24 10.48
CA LEU A 158 7.97 -11.44 11.39
C LEU A 158 7.51 -11.62 12.85
N ALA A 159 6.62 -10.76 13.32
CA ALA A 159 6.06 -10.88 14.68
C ALA A 159 5.36 -12.22 14.89
N ASP A 160 4.67 -12.73 13.86
CA ASP A 160 3.98 -14.01 13.91
C ASP A 160 4.95 -15.22 14.02
N VAL A 161 6.00 -15.26 13.17
CA VAL A 161 6.94 -16.41 13.17
C VAL A 161 7.90 -16.41 14.34
N HIS A 162 8.15 -15.24 14.94
CA HIS A 162 9.02 -15.10 16.12
C HIS A 162 8.26 -15.06 17.46
N ALA A 163 6.93 -15.11 17.43
CA ALA A 163 6.14 -15.26 18.65
C ALA A 163 6.54 -16.57 19.34
N ALA A 164 6.93 -16.49 20.60
CA ALA A 164 7.17 -17.69 21.42
C ALA A 164 5.89 -18.52 21.49
N ARG A 165 6.02 -19.85 21.55
CA ARG A 165 4.86 -20.74 21.70
C ARG A 165 4.13 -20.37 22.99
N GLY A 166 2.84 -20.01 22.88
CA GLY A 166 2.02 -19.58 24.01
C GLY A 166 2.15 -18.09 24.35
N ALA A 167 3.06 -17.33 23.73
CA ALA A 167 3.14 -15.89 23.90
C ALA A 167 2.02 -15.19 23.12
N ARG A 168 1.53 -14.09 23.70
CA ARG A 168 0.56 -13.22 23.01
C ARG A 168 1.25 -12.56 21.79
N PRO A 169 0.61 -12.58 20.61
CA PRO A 169 1.14 -11.85 19.45
C PRO A 169 1.33 -10.36 19.77
N LEU A 170 2.35 -9.74 19.14
CA LEU A 170 2.61 -8.31 19.28
C LEU A 170 1.34 -7.52 18.87
N PRO A 171 0.75 -6.69 19.77
CA PRO A 171 -0.44 -5.92 19.47
C PRO A 171 -0.19 -4.96 18.30
N ARG A 172 -1.15 -4.82 17.40
CA ARG A 172 -1.03 -3.93 16.23
C ARG A 172 -0.78 -2.47 16.61
N ALA A 173 -1.31 -2.01 17.75
CA ALA A 173 -1.05 -0.66 18.25
C ALA A 173 0.45 -0.49 18.59
N GLN A 174 1.03 -1.42 19.33
CA GLN A 174 2.45 -1.42 19.65
C GLN A 174 3.32 -1.54 18.38
N LEU A 175 2.89 -2.34 17.40
CA LEU A 175 3.57 -2.44 16.12
C LEU A 175 3.54 -1.11 15.36
N ALA A 176 2.40 -0.41 15.34
CA ALA A 176 2.27 0.89 14.70
C ALA A 176 3.20 1.94 15.32
N GLU A 177 3.29 1.97 16.65
CA GLU A 177 4.20 2.85 17.39
C GLU A 177 5.67 2.54 17.11
N LEU A 178 6.04 1.26 17.14
CA LEU A 178 7.39 0.81 16.86
C LEU A 178 7.84 1.18 15.43
N LEU A 179 7.00 0.90 14.44
CA LEU A 179 7.28 1.29 13.05
C LEU A 179 7.34 2.81 12.90
N GLY A 180 6.46 3.51 13.61
CA GLY A 180 6.44 4.98 13.60
C GLY A 180 7.71 5.62 14.13
N ALA A 181 8.26 5.07 15.18
CA ALA A 181 9.48 5.58 15.80
C ALA A 181 10.76 5.21 15.02
N ALA A 182 10.79 4.04 14.38
CA ALA A 182 12.02 3.46 13.84
C ALA A 182 12.14 3.54 12.31
N VAL A 183 11.03 3.66 11.58
CA VAL A 183 11.03 3.62 10.11
C VAL A 183 10.36 4.89 9.57
N PRO A 184 11.07 5.71 8.77
CA PRO A 184 10.47 6.89 8.14
C PRO A 184 9.30 6.51 7.25
N GLY A 185 8.18 7.26 7.31
CA GLY A 185 7.00 7.01 6.48
C GLY A 185 5.75 7.67 7.03
N ASP A 186 4.62 7.33 6.44
CA ASP A 186 3.32 7.92 6.77
C ASP A 186 2.58 7.11 7.84
N HIS A 187 2.44 7.67 9.03
CA HIS A 187 1.74 7.03 10.16
C HIS A 187 0.26 6.77 9.87
N GLY A 188 -0.41 7.70 9.18
CA GLY A 188 -1.82 7.54 8.81
C GLY A 188 -2.03 6.37 7.86
N LEU A 189 -1.17 6.22 6.84
CA LEU A 189 -1.24 5.08 5.92
C LEU A 189 -0.95 3.76 6.64
N ARG A 190 0.05 3.69 7.54
CA ARG A 190 0.27 2.49 8.39
C ARG A 190 -0.97 2.16 9.22
N ARG A 191 -1.62 3.17 9.81
CA ARG A 191 -2.87 2.96 10.55
C ARG A 191 -3.99 2.43 9.66
N ALA A 192 -4.14 2.93 8.43
CA ALA A 192 -5.10 2.39 7.48
C ALA A 192 -4.83 0.90 7.17
N VAL A 193 -3.56 0.53 6.97
CA VAL A 193 -3.14 -0.86 6.74
C VAL A 193 -3.44 -1.76 7.94
N LEU A 194 -3.14 -1.30 9.15
CA LEU A 194 -3.23 -2.11 10.37
C LEU A 194 -4.65 -2.17 10.96
N PHE A 195 -5.46 -1.12 10.77
CA PHE A 195 -6.75 -0.95 11.45
C PHE A 195 -7.92 -0.66 10.50
N GLY A 196 -7.71 -0.66 9.18
CA GLY A 196 -8.76 -0.41 8.19
C GLY A 196 -9.95 -1.34 8.34
N ARG A 197 -11.14 -0.84 7.99
CA ARG A 197 -12.39 -1.62 7.93
C ARG A 197 -13.03 -1.42 6.57
N THR A 198 -13.64 -2.47 6.06
CA THR A 198 -14.35 -2.42 4.77
C THR A 198 -15.39 -1.30 4.76
N GLY A 199 -15.35 -0.47 3.73
CA GLY A 199 -16.28 0.65 3.55
C GLY A 199 -16.07 1.84 4.49
N GLN A 200 -15.03 1.85 5.35
CA GLN A 200 -14.80 2.90 6.34
C GLN A 200 -13.48 3.63 6.12
N LEU A 201 -13.54 4.94 6.28
CA LEU A 201 -12.39 5.82 6.42
C LEU A 201 -11.94 5.88 7.87
N LEU A 202 -10.65 6.07 8.08
CA LEU A 202 -10.02 6.29 9.38
C LEU A 202 -9.38 7.68 9.36
N ALA A 203 -9.55 8.47 10.41
CA ALA A 203 -8.77 9.69 10.60
C ALA A 203 -7.28 9.34 10.65
N ALA A 204 -6.41 10.13 10.01
CA ALA A 204 -4.99 9.82 9.89
C ALA A 204 -4.28 9.69 11.26
N ASP A 205 -4.76 10.41 12.27
CA ASP A 205 -4.33 10.30 13.67
C ASP A 205 -4.94 9.10 14.43
N GLY A 206 -5.93 8.44 13.84
CA GLY A 206 -6.64 7.31 14.43
C GLY A 206 -7.81 7.68 15.36
N SER A 207 -8.09 8.97 15.55
CA SER A 207 -9.09 9.48 16.51
C SER A 207 -10.54 9.13 16.14
N ALA A 208 -10.85 9.02 14.85
CA ALA A 208 -12.21 8.85 14.35
C ALA A 208 -12.31 7.86 13.20
N ARG A 209 -13.52 7.35 12.99
CA ARG A 209 -13.90 6.55 11.84
C ARG A 209 -15.23 7.03 11.28
N ARG A 210 -15.38 6.91 9.96
CA ARG A 210 -16.66 7.20 9.29
C ARG A 210 -16.83 6.32 8.06
N PRO A 211 -18.05 6.04 7.63
CA PRO A 211 -18.28 5.39 6.34
C PRO A 211 -17.76 6.29 5.22
N LEU A 212 -17.39 5.70 4.09
CA LEU A 212 -17.16 6.46 2.86
C LEU A 212 -18.47 7.18 2.51
N PRO A 213 -18.45 8.53 2.40
CA PRO A 213 -19.69 9.29 2.32
C PRO A 213 -20.46 8.94 1.06
N ALA A 214 -21.66 8.40 1.25
CA ALA A 214 -22.65 8.31 0.20
C ALA A 214 -23.40 9.65 0.13
N PRO A 215 -23.54 10.27 -1.05
CA PRO A 215 -24.30 11.49 -1.15
C PRO A 215 -25.78 11.21 -0.89
N ASP A 216 -26.40 12.00 -0.05
CA ASP A 216 -27.85 12.09 0.14
C ASP A 216 -28.57 10.74 0.28
N GLY A 217 -27.95 9.76 0.97
CA GLY A 217 -28.49 8.41 1.10
C GLY A 217 -28.42 7.55 -0.19
N GLY A 218 -27.74 8.04 -1.21
CA GLY A 218 -27.55 7.34 -2.48
C GLY A 218 -26.52 6.19 -2.41
N PRO A 219 -26.25 5.53 -3.54
CA PRO A 219 -25.30 4.42 -3.60
C PRO A 219 -23.88 4.88 -3.22
N ALA A 220 -23.10 3.96 -2.64
CA ALA A 220 -21.73 4.22 -2.26
C ALA A 220 -20.91 4.80 -3.43
N PRO A 221 -20.11 5.85 -3.20
CA PRO A 221 -19.35 6.51 -4.25
C PRO A 221 -18.31 5.57 -4.85
N CYS A 222 -17.97 5.81 -6.10
CA CYS A 222 -16.89 5.13 -6.81
C CYS A 222 -15.59 5.87 -6.58
N LEU A 223 -14.56 5.14 -6.16
CA LEU A 223 -13.19 5.60 -6.13
C LEU A 223 -12.45 5.08 -7.37
N LEU A 224 -11.86 5.99 -8.14
CA LEU A 224 -11.12 5.68 -9.34
C LEU A 224 -9.70 6.24 -9.24
N LEU A 225 -8.70 5.38 -9.29
CA LEU A 225 -7.29 5.77 -9.39
C LEU A 225 -6.95 6.02 -10.85
N LEU A 226 -6.68 7.27 -11.18
CA LEU A 226 -6.15 7.72 -12.45
C LEU A 226 -4.63 7.70 -12.38
N THR A 227 -3.96 6.96 -13.26
CA THR A 227 -2.50 6.88 -13.32
C THR A 227 -2.00 7.24 -14.71
N ALA A 228 -1.18 8.29 -14.80
CA ALA A 228 -0.51 8.66 -16.03
C ALA A 228 0.53 7.61 -16.42
N ARG A 229 0.57 7.27 -17.73
CA ARG A 229 1.58 6.39 -18.31
C ARG A 229 2.71 7.24 -18.91
N THR A 230 3.94 6.78 -18.78
CA THR A 230 5.06 7.29 -19.58
C THR A 230 5.06 6.58 -20.92
N ALA A 231 5.40 7.29 -21.99
CA ALA A 231 5.65 6.66 -23.28
C ALA A 231 6.80 5.64 -23.14
N ALA A 232 6.71 4.51 -23.83
CA ALA A 232 7.80 3.57 -23.93
C ALA A 232 8.99 4.27 -24.60
N GLY A 233 10.14 4.35 -23.90
CA GLY A 233 11.34 5.06 -24.40
C GLY A 233 11.42 6.56 -24.06
N GLY A 234 10.39 7.14 -23.43
CA GLY A 234 10.45 8.49 -22.90
C GLY A 234 11.33 8.52 -21.65
N GLY A 235 12.49 9.17 -21.77
CA GLY A 235 13.44 9.33 -20.67
C GLY A 235 12.79 9.91 -19.43
N THR A 236 13.29 9.55 -18.28
CA THR A 236 12.92 10.08 -16.96
C THR A 236 13.32 11.55 -16.75
N GLY A 237 13.49 12.32 -17.85
CA GLY A 237 13.87 13.72 -17.80
C GLY A 237 12.75 14.63 -17.30
N ASP A 238 13.13 15.79 -16.75
CA ASP A 238 12.25 16.83 -16.19
C ASP A 238 11.10 17.26 -17.12
N THR A 239 11.33 17.28 -18.43
CA THR A 239 10.31 17.62 -19.44
C THR A 239 9.16 16.62 -19.48
N GLY A 240 9.45 15.32 -19.33
CA GLY A 240 8.42 14.28 -19.28
C GLY A 240 7.57 14.36 -18.00
N ALA A 241 8.17 14.69 -16.87
CA ALA A 241 7.48 14.86 -15.60
C ALA A 241 6.55 16.07 -15.63
N ALA A 242 6.97 17.21 -16.19
CA ALA A 242 6.18 18.41 -16.35
C ALA A 242 4.97 18.19 -17.28
N ALA A 243 5.15 17.49 -18.41
CA ALA A 243 4.07 17.15 -19.32
C ALA A 243 3.01 16.27 -18.65
N VAL A 244 3.44 15.25 -17.89
CA VAL A 244 2.55 14.38 -17.11
C VAL A 244 1.78 15.17 -16.06
N ALA A 245 2.43 16.09 -15.32
CA ALA A 245 1.78 16.93 -14.32
C ALA A 245 0.71 17.84 -14.98
N THR A 246 1.01 18.45 -16.12
CA THR A 246 0.07 19.27 -16.90
C THR A 246 -1.13 18.45 -17.38
N GLY A 247 -0.87 17.24 -17.92
CA GLY A 247 -1.93 16.32 -18.36
C GLY A 247 -2.83 15.87 -17.23
N LEU A 248 -2.26 15.54 -16.07
CA LEU A 248 -3.03 15.19 -14.86
C LEU A 248 -3.89 16.37 -14.39
N ALA A 249 -3.34 17.58 -14.34
CA ALA A 249 -4.09 18.77 -13.96
C ALA A 249 -5.26 19.06 -14.92
N SER A 250 -5.03 18.88 -16.24
CA SER A 250 -6.09 18.99 -17.24
C SER A 250 -7.15 17.91 -17.03
N ALA A 251 -6.75 16.64 -16.85
CA ALA A 251 -7.68 15.54 -16.64
C ALA A 251 -8.51 15.68 -15.36
N VAL A 252 -7.93 16.21 -14.29
CA VAL A 252 -8.66 16.50 -13.03
C VAL A 252 -9.74 17.57 -13.26
N ARG A 253 -9.42 18.65 -13.99
CA ARG A 253 -10.44 19.68 -14.32
C ARG A 253 -11.59 19.10 -15.13
N GLU A 254 -11.30 18.29 -16.13
CA GLU A 254 -12.32 17.65 -16.96
C GLU A 254 -13.14 16.60 -16.18
N ALA A 255 -12.49 15.85 -15.29
CA ALA A 255 -13.17 14.90 -14.42
C ALA A 255 -14.17 15.60 -13.50
N LEU A 256 -13.80 16.74 -12.90
CA LEU A 256 -14.69 17.54 -12.06
C LEU A 256 -15.87 18.10 -12.86
N ARG A 257 -15.65 18.61 -14.08
CA ARG A 257 -16.72 19.07 -14.98
C ARG A 257 -17.68 17.92 -15.39
N ALA A 258 -17.14 16.70 -15.55
CA ALA A 258 -17.91 15.51 -15.90
C ALA A 258 -18.68 14.90 -14.71
N GLY A 259 -18.54 15.47 -13.50
CA GLY A 259 -19.28 15.08 -12.32
C GLY A 259 -18.49 14.28 -11.28
N ALA A 260 -17.16 14.26 -11.35
CA ALA A 260 -16.37 13.88 -10.19
C ALA A 260 -16.55 14.94 -9.10
N ARG A 261 -16.64 14.48 -7.83
CA ARG A 261 -16.86 15.37 -6.67
C ARG A 261 -15.56 15.95 -6.15
N SER A 262 -14.51 15.14 -6.20
CA SER A 262 -13.20 15.55 -5.72
C SER A 262 -12.09 14.75 -6.38
N ALA A 263 -10.89 15.34 -6.32
CA ALA A 263 -9.65 14.74 -6.75
C ALA A 263 -8.58 15.03 -5.72
N CYS A 264 -7.78 14.02 -5.36
CA CYS A 264 -6.66 14.19 -4.43
C CYS A 264 -5.51 13.25 -4.76
N TRP A 265 -4.34 13.55 -4.22
CA TRP A 265 -3.19 12.66 -4.31
C TRP A 265 -3.39 11.47 -3.35
N PRO A 266 -3.11 10.22 -3.77
CA PRO A 266 -3.27 9.04 -2.90
C PRO A 266 -2.24 8.97 -1.76
N GLY A 267 -1.16 9.74 -1.83
CA GLY A 267 -0.13 9.89 -0.81
C GLY A 267 0.04 11.33 -0.36
N THR A 268 1.08 11.60 0.41
CA THR A 268 1.38 12.95 0.93
C THR A 268 2.00 13.89 -0.10
N ARG A 269 2.48 13.36 -1.22
CA ARG A 269 3.16 14.15 -2.26
C ARG A 269 2.48 13.99 -3.61
N PRO A 270 2.50 15.04 -4.44
CA PRO A 270 2.14 14.91 -5.84
C PRO A 270 2.95 13.81 -6.52
N GLY A 271 2.28 13.07 -7.42
CA GLY A 271 2.89 12.00 -8.17
C GLY A 271 2.20 11.87 -9.53
N ARG A 272 2.34 10.70 -10.15
CA ARG A 272 1.70 10.40 -11.43
C ARG A 272 0.27 9.88 -11.34
N SER A 273 -0.30 9.84 -10.13
CA SER A 273 -1.63 9.28 -9.91
C SER A 273 -2.50 10.21 -9.08
N VAL A 274 -3.78 10.24 -9.41
CA VAL A 274 -4.81 11.01 -8.72
C VAL A 274 -5.96 10.09 -8.39
N LEU A 275 -6.49 10.19 -7.19
CA LEU A 275 -7.69 9.50 -6.76
C LEU A 275 -8.90 10.40 -7.01
N LEU A 276 -9.86 9.90 -7.76
CA LEU A 276 -11.11 10.58 -8.08
C LEU A 276 -12.25 9.94 -7.29
N LEU A 277 -13.05 10.75 -6.64
CA LEU A 277 -14.29 10.36 -5.97
C LEU A 277 -15.49 10.82 -6.79
N MET A 278 -16.41 9.93 -7.12
CA MET A 278 -17.55 10.24 -7.99
C MET A 278 -18.77 9.39 -7.67
N PRO A 279 -19.99 9.84 -8.01
CA PRO A 279 -21.18 8.99 -8.06
C PRO A 279 -21.00 7.86 -9.08
N PRO A 280 -21.54 6.66 -8.83
CA PRO A 280 -21.36 5.51 -9.73
C PRO A 280 -21.88 5.75 -11.15
N ASP A 281 -22.97 6.51 -11.32
CA ASP A 281 -23.58 6.88 -12.59
C ASP A 281 -22.70 7.81 -13.43
N ARG A 282 -21.81 8.59 -12.81
CA ARG A 282 -20.87 9.50 -13.48
C ARG A 282 -19.60 8.83 -13.98
N ARG A 283 -19.35 7.60 -13.57
CA ARG A 283 -18.10 6.88 -13.89
C ARG A 283 -17.77 6.85 -15.39
N ALA A 284 -18.76 6.58 -16.25
CA ALA A 284 -18.54 6.52 -17.69
C ALA A 284 -18.15 7.89 -18.26
N ALA A 285 -18.89 8.94 -17.91
CA ALA A 285 -18.62 10.31 -18.34
C ALA A 285 -17.24 10.80 -17.88
N VAL A 286 -16.91 10.58 -16.61
CA VAL A 286 -15.60 10.96 -16.05
C VAL A 286 -14.47 10.20 -16.75
N ARG A 287 -14.63 8.91 -17.01
CA ARG A 287 -13.63 8.12 -17.74
C ARG A 287 -13.37 8.67 -19.14
N THR A 288 -14.41 8.97 -19.90
CA THR A 288 -14.29 9.57 -21.24
C THR A 288 -13.58 10.91 -21.18
N ALA A 289 -14.02 11.83 -20.30
CA ALA A 289 -13.45 13.14 -20.16
C ALA A 289 -11.95 13.12 -19.82
N VAL A 290 -11.54 12.20 -18.93
CA VAL A 290 -10.14 12.00 -18.55
C VAL A 290 -9.31 11.48 -19.74
N ILE A 291 -9.80 10.49 -20.47
CA ILE A 291 -9.10 9.95 -21.64
C ILE A 291 -8.90 11.03 -22.71
N ASP A 292 -9.95 11.82 -22.98
CA ASP A 292 -9.89 12.89 -23.98
C ASP A 292 -8.96 14.03 -23.54
N ALA A 293 -8.88 14.33 -22.23
CA ALA A 293 -7.92 15.28 -21.71
C ALA A 293 -6.46 14.85 -21.96
N PHE A 294 -6.16 13.57 -21.74
CA PHE A 294 -4.81 13.04 -22.03
C PHE A 294 -4.50 13.07 -23.53
N ARG A 295 -5.46 12.70 -24.39
CA ARG A 295 -5.31 12.77 -25.85
C ARG A 295 -5.04 14.21 -26.34
N ARG A 296 -5.76 15.21 -25.78
CA ARG A 296 -5.50 16.63 -26.13
C ARG A 296 -4.13 17.13 -25.70
N CYS A 297 -3.52 16.51 -24.70
CA CYS A 297 -2.16 16.81 -24.25
C CYS A 297 -1.09 15.95 -24.94
N ASP A 298 -1.46 15.16 -25.96
CA ASP A 298 -0.57 14.21 -26.66
C ASP A 298 0.11 13.21 -25.71
N LEU A 299 -0.62 12.80 -24.66
CA LEU A 299 -0.16 11.84 -23.67
C LEU A 299 -0.79 10.48 -23.88
N PRO A 300 -0.09 9.38 -23.52
CA PRO A 300 -0.64 8.04 -23.56
C PRO A 300 -1.89 7.92 -22.73
N VAL A 301 -2.87 7.14 -23.20
CA VAL A 301 -4.11 6.87 -22.47
C VAL A 301 -3.79 6.40 -21.04
N PRO A 302 -4.33 7.06 -20.00
CA PRO A 302 -4.00 6.74 -18.62
C PRO A 302 -4.58 5.39 -18.20
N ARG A 303 -4.03 4.80 -17.16
CA ARG A 303 -4.68 3.67 -16.46
C ARG A 303 -5.74 4.19 -15.51
N LEU A 304 -6.87 3.50 -15.48
CA LEU A 304 -7.99 3.81 -14.60
C LEU A 304 -8.34 2.55 -13.81
N LEU A 305 -8.03 2.55 -12.52
CA LEU A 305 -8.26 1.42 -11.62
C LEU A 305 -9.36 1.75 -10.62
N ARG A 306 -10.34 0.86 -10.51
CA ARG A 306 -11.36 0.99 -9.46
C ARG A 306 -10.76 0.58 -8.11
N ILE A 307 -10.90 1.45 -7.12
CA ILE A 307 -10.50 1.18 -5.74
C ILE A 307 -11.75 0.86 -4.92
N ALA A 308 -11.70 -0.21 -4.16
CA ALA A 308 -12.66 -0.50 -3.10
C ALA A 308 -11.98 -0.35 -1.74
N VAL A 309 -12.69 0.21 -0.77
CA VAL A 309 -12.20 0.30 0.61
C VAL A 309 -12.35 -1.07 1.27
N THR A 310 -11.25 -1.64 1.75
CA THR A 310 -11.18 -2.99 2.29
C THR A 310 -10.78 -3.03 3.78
N ALA A 311 -10.76 -4.23 4.34
CA ALA A 311 -10.31 -4.47 5.70
C ALA A 311 -8.77 -4.39 5.82
N ALA A 312 -8.28 -4.30 7.06
CA ALA A 312 -6.87 -4.29 7.44
C ALA A 312 -6.09 -5.54 7.00
N ALA A 313 -4.77 -5.46 7.17
CA ALA A 313 -3.85 -6.57 6.95
C ALA A 313 -4.29 -7.83 7.70
N ARG A 314 -4.09 -8.99 7.08
CA ARG A 314 -4.48 -10.29 7.64
C ARG A 314 -3.46 -11.39 7.31
N ARG A 315 -3.45 -12.39 8.17
CA ARG A 315 -2.75 -13.65 7.92
C ARG A 315 -3.53 -14.46 6.89
N GLU A 316 -2.79 -15.12 6.03
CA GLU A 316 -3.34 -16.11 5.10
C GLU A 316 -2.94 -17.52 5.59
N ASN A 317 -3.94 -18.39 5.69
CA ASN A 317 -3.79 -19.75 6.23
C ASN A 317 -3.92 -20.80 5.12
#